data_d060db2f7d7a987723cc4b8665cac01c
#
_entry.id   d060db2f7d7a987723cc4b8665cac01c
#
_cell.length_a   1.000
_cell.length_b   1.000
_cell.length_c   1.000
_cell.angle_alpha   90.00
_cell.angle_beta   90.00
_cell.angle_gamma   90.00
#
_symmetry.space_group_name_H-M   'P 1'
#
loop_
_entity.id
_entity.type
_entity.pdbx_description
1 polymer ?
#
loop_
_entity_poly.entity_id
_entity_poly.type
_entity_poly.pdbx_seq_one_letter_code
_entity_poly.pdbx_strand_id
1 'polypeptide(L)'
;MNLFPPNMKSIRILTVLVLSALSGAVARAHDKSAELDAGQKAFLAQYEKVRVALAADDLTAAKSAAAPLAKDLAEVAKEQTKAQSAADAAKKLTAATSLAEARGAFKAVSKRAVHYAQGQKGYYVANCPMVEGGEGDWVQTSTKISNPYFGKSMLTCGSIKE
;
A
#
# COMPACT_ATOMS: atom_id res chain seq x y z
N MET A 1 -41.87 -73.90 36.70
CA MET A 1 -41.57 -74.12 35.27
C MET A 1 -42.34 -73.10 34.49
N ASN A 2 -41.74 -71.99 34.15
CA ASN A 2 -42.24 -71.07 33.13
C ASN A 2 -41.07 -70.31 32.57
N LEU A 3 -40.73 -70.72 31.38
CA LEU A 3 -39.75 -70.05 30.54
C LEU A 3 -40.43 -68.92 29.75
N PHE A 4 -40.00 -67.69 29.89
CA PHE A 4 -40.29 -66.62 28.95
C PHE A 4 -39.00 -65.94 28.58
N PRO A 5 -38.70 -65.69 27.31
CA PRO A 5 -37.49 -65.05 26.86
C PRO A 5 -37.60 -63.56 26.98
N PRO A 6 -36.45 -62.86 27.13
CA PRO A 6 -36.41 -61.41 27.29
C PRO A 6 -36.57 -60.67 25.95
N ASN A 7 -37.34 -59.65 26.05
CA ASN A 7 -37.67 -58.62 25.08
C ASN A 7 -36.47 -57.96 24.42
N MET A 8 -36.28 -58.10 23.11
CA MET A 8 -35.31 -57.42 22.31
C MET A 8 -35.74 -55.97 22.09
N LYS A 9 -35.16 -55.05 22.84
CA LYS A 9 -35.32 -53.62 22.58
C LYS A 9 -34.42 -53.22 21.40
N SER A 10 -35.07 -52.79 20.32
CA SER A 10 -34.48 -52.25 19.13
C SER A 10 -33.54 -51.08 19.43
N ILE A 11 -32.26 -51.29 19.23
CA ILE A 11 -31.25 -50.21 19.23
C ILE A 11 -31.41 -49.48 17.90
N ARG A 12 -32.02 -48.28 17.95
CA ARG A 12 -31.98 -47.35 16.81
C ARG A 12 -30.60 -46.73 16.78
N ILE A 13 -29.77 -47.16 15.84
CA ILE A 13 -28.48 -46.51 15.52
C ILE A 13 -28.81 -45.19 14.85
N LEU A 14 -28.62 -44.12 15.61
CA LEU A 14 -28.70 -42.75 15.11
C LEU A 14 -27.39 -42.47 14.38
N THR A 15 -27.35 -42.57 13.06
CA THR A 15 -26.22 -42.21 12.22
C THR A 15 -26.13 -40.68 12.21
N VAL A 16 -25.27 -40.10 13.06
CA VAL A 16 -24.94 -38.69 13.02
C VAL A 16 -23.99 -38.46 11.83
N LEU A 17 -24.53 -37.94 10.75
CA LEU A 17 -23.76 -37.42 9.62
C LEU A 17 -23.05 -36.16 10.07
N VAL A 18 -21.78 -36.29 10.45
CA VAL A 18 -20.88 -35.12 10.67
C VAL A 18 -20.51 -34.58 9.31
N LEU A 19 -21.23 -33.54 8.89
CA LEU A 19 -20.86 -32.73 7.72
C LEU A 19 -19.68 -31.85 8.11
N SER A 20 -18.46 -32.33 7.87
CA SER A 20 -17.23 -31.52 8.00
C SER A 20 -17.24 -30.44 6.90
N ALA A 21 -17.70 -29.24 7.26
CA ALA A 21 -17.47 -28.05 6.45
C ALA A 21 -15.94 -27.78 6.42
N LEU A 22 -15.27 -28.23 5.35
CA LEU A 22 -13.94 -27.74 5.01
C LEU A 22 -14.09 -26.24 4.68
N SER A 23 -13.88 -25.40 5.68
CA SER A 23 -13.62 -23.98 5.47
C SER A 23 -12.26 -23.86 4.81
N GLY A 24 -12.24 -23.95 3.48
CA GLY A 24 -11.08 -23.63 2.68
C GLY A 24 -10.73 -22.16 2.91
N ALA A 25 -9.70 -21.89 3.71
CA ALA A 25 -9.05 -20.60 3.71
C ALA A 25 -8.46 -20.39 2.31
N VAL A 26 -9.22 -19.69 1.46
CA VAL A 26 -8.70 -19.24 0.15
C VAL A 26 -7.61 -18.22 0.47
N ALA A 27 -6.36 -18.69 0.46
CA ALA A 27 -5.22 -17.79 0.43
C ALA A 27 -5.39 -16.92 -0.83
N ARG A 28 -5.83 -15.68 -0.65
CA ARG A 28 -5.85 -14.68 -1.72
C ARG A 28 -4.39 -14.47 -2.11
N ALA A 29 -3.97 -15.15 -3.18
CA ALA A 29 -2.80 -14.74 -3.91
C ALA A 29 -3.00 -13.26 -4.24
N HIS A 30 -2.00 -12.42 -3.94
CA HIS A 30 -1.99 -11.01 -4.34
C HIS A 30 -2.02 -10.98 -5.87
N ASP A 31 -3.22 -10.94 -6.43
CA ASP A 31 -3.40 -10.66 -7.84
C ASP A 31 -2.97 -9.20 -8.06
N LYS A 32 -1.89 -9.01 -8.81
CA LYS A 32 -1.38 -7.68 -9.20
C LYS A 32 -2.40 -6.87 -10.03
N SER A 33 -3.52 -7.48 -10.39
CA SER A 33 -4.62 -6.86 -11.14
C SER A 33 -5.81 -6.46 -10.25
N ALA A 34 -5.76 -6.71 -8.94
CA ALA A 34 -6.83 -6.32 -8.02
C ALA A 34 -6.99 -4.78 -8.03
N GLU A 35 -8.21 -4.33 -8.22
CA GLU A 35 -8.54 -2.90 -8.18
C GLU A 35 -8.14 -2.30 -6.83
N LEU A 36 -7.61 -1.06 -6.84
CA LEU A 36 -7.26 -0.32 -5.62
C LEU A 36 -8.49 -0.16 -4.73
N ASP A 37 -8.33 -0.46 -3.45
CA ASP A 37 -9.34 -0.16 -2.44
C ASP A 37 -9.43 1.36 -2.15
N ALA A 38 -10.45 1.77 -1.38
CA ALA A 38 -10.68 3.17 -1.08
C ALA A 38 -9.51 3.81 -0.30
N GLY A 39 -8.87 3.06 0.60
CA GLY A 39 -7.71 3.53 1.37
C GLY A 39 -6.48 3.74 0.48
N GLN A 40 -6.20 2.81 -0.43
CA GLN A 40 -5.11 2.92 -1.39
C GLN A 40 -5.32 4.09 -2.37
N LYS A 41 -6.56 4.30 -2.85
CA LYS A 41 -6.92 5.46 -3.68
C LYS A 41 -6.72 6.77 -2.92
N ALA A 42 -7.17 6.85 -1.67
CA ALA A 42 -6.98 8.03 -0.82
C ALA A 42 -5.49 8.31 -0.56
N PHE A 43 -4.70 7.27 -0.25
CA PHE A 43 -3.25 7.38 -0.10
C PHE A 43 -2.60 7.95 -1.36
N LEU A 44 -2.88 7.39 -2.53
CA LEU A 44 -2.29 7.85 -3.80
C LEU A 44 -2.69 9.28 -4.14
N ALA A 45 -3.90 9.71 -3.80
CA ALA A 45 -4.35 11.09 -3.99
C ALA A 45 -3.59 12.08 -3.09
N GLN A 46 -3.30 11.74 -1.84
CA GLN A 46 -2.48 12.57 -0.95
C GLN A 46 -1.01 12.54 -1.34
N TYR A 47 -0.50 11.37 -1.69
CA TYR A 47 0.85 11.20 -2.21
C TYR A 47 1.12 12.09 -3.43
N GLU A 48 0.19 12.17 -4.38
CA GLU A 48 0.33 13.00 -5.58
C GLU A 48 0.48 14.48 -5.23
N LYS A 49 -0.23 14.98 -4.21
CA LYS A 49 -0.07 16.36 -3.72
C LYS A 49 1.34 16.61 -3.20
N VAL A 50 1.90 15.68 -2.43
CA VAL A 50 3.29 15.76 -1.94
C VAL A 50 4.26 15.77 -3.11
N ARG A 51 4.09 14.86 -4.06
CA ARG A 51 4.93 14.75 -5.26
C ARG A 51 4.93 16.04 -6.07
N VAL A 52 3.76 16.61 -6.33
CA VAL A 52 3.62 17.88 -7.09
C VAL A 52 4.34 19.02 -6.38
N ALA A 53 4.18 19.14 -5.07
CA ALA A 53 4.83 20.17 -4.28
C ALA A 53 6.37 20.05 -4.31
N LEU A 54 6.91 18.82 -4.17
CA LEU A 54 8.34 18.56 -4.27
C LEU A 54 8.90 18.87 -5.67
N ALA A 55 8.16 18.54 -6.72
CA ALA A 55 8.52 18.86 -8.10
C ALA A 55 8.50 20.37 -8.38
N ALA A 56 7.68 21.11 -7.64
CA ALA A 56 7.61 22.58 -7.69
C ALA A 56 8.64 23.30 -6.79
N ASP A 57 9.47 22.58 -6.02
CA ASP A 57 10.38 23.09 -4.98
C ASP A 57 9.65 23.81 -3.82
N ASP A 58 8.38 23.42 -3.56
CA ASP A 58 7.57 24.00 -2.48
C ASP A 58 7.60 23.11 -1.23
N LEU A 59 8.55 23.41 -0.33
CA LEU A 59 8.68 22.67 0.93
C LEU A 59 7.44 22.81 1.82
N THR A 60 6.85 24.01 1.87
CA THR A 60 5.69 24.29 2.73
C THR A 60 4.47 23.50 2.28
N ALA A 61 4.18 23.52 0.98
CA ALA A 61 3.09 22.73 0.42
C ALA A 61 3.35 21.21 0.58
N ALA A 62 4.59 20.74 0.39
CA ALA A 62 4.94 19.34 0.57
C ALA A 62 4.70 18.87 2.01
N LYS A 63 5.10 19.64 3.01
CA LYS A 63 4.86 19.35 4.44
C LYS A 63 3.37 19.34 4.77
N SER A 64 2.62 20.34 4.28
CA SER A 64 1.19 20.43 4.50
C SER A 64 0.43 19.24 3.89
N ALA A 65 0.82 18.83 2.68
CA ALA A 65 0.23 17.67 2.02
C ALA A 65 0.63 16.33 2.68
N ALA A 66 1.83 16.27 3.31
CA ALA A 66 2.30 15.08 4.00
C ALA A 66 1.63 14.84 5.36
N ALA A 67 1.08 15.85 6.00
CA ALA A 67 0.51 15.73 7.35
C ALA A 67 -0.68 14.74 7.41
N PRO A 68 -1.72 14.82 6.56
CA PRO A 68 -2.78 13.81 6.53
C PRO A 68 -2.24 12.43 6.14
N LEU A 69 -1.30 12.36 5.17
CA LEU A 69 -0.68 11.13 4.73
C LEU A 69 0.07 10.41 5.89
N ALA A 70 0.79 11.17 6.73
CA ALA A 70 1.49 10.62 7.89
C ALA A 70 0.52 10.05 8.93
N LYS A 71 -0.63 10.71 9.14
CA LYS A 71 -1.68 10.22 10.04
C LYS A 71 -2.28 8.92 9.54
N ASP A 72 -2.68 8.86 8.27
CA ASP A 72 -3.31 7.69 7.68
C ASP A 72 -2.36 6.49 7.65
N LEU A 73 -1.09 6.71 7.28
CA LEU A 73 -0.05 5.66 7.31
C LEU A 73 0.23 5.16 8.72
N ALA A 74 0.19 6.01 9.74
CA ALA A 74 0.37 5.59 11.14
C ALA A 74 -0.74 4.66 11.60
N GLU A 75 -2.00 4.90 11.18
CA GLU A 75 -3.11 3.98 11.48
C GLU A 75 -2.93 2.65 10.76
N VAL A 76 -2.59 2.67 9.46
CA VAL A 76 -2.33 1.45 8.68
C VAL A 76 -1.17 0.64 9.27
N ALA A 77 -0.13 1.29 9.77
CA ALA A 77 1.04 0.64 10.35
C ALA A 77 0.74 -0.14 11.64
N LYS A 78 -0.32 0.18 12.36
CA LYS A 78 -0.76 -0.58 13.54
C LYS A 78 -1.17 -2.01 13.16
N GLU A 79 -1.78 -2.18 12.00
CA GLU A 79 -2.26 -3.47 11.50
C GLU A 79 -1.28 -4.13 10.53
N GLN A 80 -0.43 -3.35 9.87
CA GLN A 80 0.46 -3.79 8.81
C GLN A 80 1.89 -3.30 9.03
N THR A 81 2.75 -4.12 9.62
CA THR A 81 4.16 -3.78 9.89
C THR A 81 4.94 -3.32 8.65
N LYS A 82 4.56 -3.80 7.45
CA LYS A 82 5.15 -3.37 6.17
C LYS A 82 4.86 -1.89 5.84
N ALA A 83 3.89 -1.26 6.51
CA ALA A 83 3.61 0.17 6.32
C ALA A 83 4.47 1.07 7.23
N GLN A 84 5.14 0.52 8.26
CA GLN A 84 5.88 1.28 9.27
C GLN A 84 6.93 2.19 8.64
N SER A 85 7.74 1.71 7.72
CA SER A 85 8.78 2.50 7.06
C SER A 85 8.20 3.72 6.32
N ALA A 86 7.06 3.57 5.65
CA ALA A 86 6.41 4.68 4.96
C ALA A 86 5.75 5.66 5.95
N ALA A 87 5.21 5.18 7.08
CA ALA A 87 4.66 6.01 8.14
C ALA A 87 5.73 6.89 8.80
N ASP A 88 6.88 6.29 9.16
CA ASP A 88 8.02 7.00 9.73
C ASP A 88 8.58 8.03 8.76
N ALA A 89 8.66 7.68 7.49
CA ALA A 89 9.11 8.58 6.44
C ALA A 89 8.16 9.76 6.22
N ALA A 90 6.84 9.53 6.19
CA ALA A 90 5.85 10.60 6.08
C ALA A 90 5.93 11.56 7.29
N LYS A 91 6.13 11.04 8.50
CA LYS A 91 6.37 11.85 9.70
C LYS A 91 7.67 12.69 9.57
N LYS A 92 8.77 12.10 9.09
CA LYS A 92 10.02 12.83 8.81
C LYS A 92 9.80 13.94 7.78
N LEU A 93 9.01 13.67 6.72
CA LEU A 93 8.69 14.66 5.69
C LEU A 93 7.95 15.87 6.29
N THR A 94 6.97 15.65 7.19
CA THR A 94 6.28 16.76 7.86
C THR A 94 7.21 17.61 8.74
N ALA A 95 8.26 17.02 9.30
CA ALA A 95 9.25 17.68 10.14
C ALA A 95 10.42 18.28 9.37
N ALA A 96 10.55 18.01 8.05
CA ALA A 96 11.69 18.41 7.24
C ALA A 96 11.91 19.94 7.28
N THR A 97 13.19 20.33 7.37
CA THR A 97 13.63 21.73 7.39
C THR A 97 14.17 22.19 6.02
N SER A 98 14.42 21.23 5.13
CA SER A 98 14.91 21.49 3.77
C SER A 98 14.24 20.58 2.74
N LEU A 99 14.29 20.99 1.45
CA LEU A 99 13.84 20.15 0.33
C LEU A 99 14.66 18.85 0.24
N ALA A 100 15.95 18.89 0.57
CA ALA A 100 16.80 17.70 0.55
C ALA A 100 16.32 16.66 1.57
N GLU A 101 16.03 17.07 2.80
CA GLU A 101 15.46 16.19 3.83
C GLU A 101 14.08 15.66 3.43
N ALA A 102 13.20 16.51 2.92
CA ALA A 102 11.88 16.13 2.47
C ALA A 102 11.93 15.10 1.33
N ARG A 103 12.80 15.29 0.33
CA ARG A 103 13.03 14.36 -0.78
C ARG A 103 13.65 13.04 -0.32
N GLY A 104 14.57 13.08 0.64
CA GLY A 104 15.13 11.87 1.26
C GLY A 104 14.05 11.03 1.95
N ALA A 105 13.19 11.67 2.72
CA ALA A 105 12.06 11.01 3.37
C ALA A 105 11.02 10.52 2.34
N PHE A 106 10.79 11.26 1.26
CA PHE A 106 9.83 10.92 0.22
C PHE A 106 10.12 9.57 -0.48
N LYS A 107 11.39 9.14 -0.55
CA LYS A 107 11.77 7.84 -1.16
C LYS A 107 10.98 6.65 -0.58
N ALA A 108 10.90 6.53 0.73
CA ALA A 108 10.19 5.42 1.36
C ALA A 108 8.66 5.51 1.19
N VAL A 109 8.11 6.72 1.19
CA VAL A 109 6.69 6.96 0.86
C VAL A 109 6.42 6.59 -0.58
N SER A 110 7.32 6.96 -1.50
CA SER A 110 7.23 6.66 -2.93
C SER A 110 7.28 5.15 -3.20
N LYS A 111 8.14 4.42 -2.50
CA LYS A 111 8.18 2.95 -2.59
C LYS A 111 6.83 2.31 -2.26
N ARG A 112 6.11 2.83 -1.26
CA ARG A 112 4.75 2.37 -0.94
C ARG A 112 3.76 2.73 -2.06
N ALA A 113 3.86 3.94 -2.62
CA ALA A 113 3.02 4.36 -3.74
C ALA A 113 3.21 3.46 -4.97
N VAL A 114 4.46 3.14 -5.32
CA VAL A 114 4.79 2.23 -6.42
C VAL A 114 4.16 0.85 -6.19
N HIS A 115 4.23 0.32 -4.97
CA HIS A 115 3.61 -0.97 -4.63
C HIS A 115 2.10 -0.99 -4.90
N TYR A 116 1.38 0.11 -4.64
CA TYR A 116 -0.05 0.20 -4.90
C TYR A 116 -0.36 0.47 -6.38
N ALA A 117 0.40 1.35 -7.02
CA ALA A 117 0.08 1.87 -8.35
C ALA A 117 0.53 0.97 -9.50
N GLN A 118 1.47 0.04 -9.26
CA GLN A 118 2.02 -0.82 -10.31
C GLN A 118 0.92 -1.67 -10.97
N GLY A 119 0.77 -1.52 -12.29
CA GLY A 119 -0.28 -2.21 -13.08
C GLY A 119 -1.66 -1.56 -13.01
N GLN A 120 -1.83 -0.46 -12.27
CA GLN A 120 -3.11 0.24 -12.15
C GLN A 120 -3.27 1.28 -13.26
N LYS A 121 -4.45 1.30 -13.91
CA LYS A 121 -4.76 2.29 -14.95
C LYS A 121 -4.77 3.71 -14.39
N GLY A 122 -4.18 4.65 -15.15
CA GLY A 122 -4.13 6.06 -14.77
C GLY A 122 -2.99 6.43 -13.82
N TYR A 123 -2.16 5.46 -13.44
CA TYR A 123 -0.93 5.68 -12.69
C TYR A 123 0.28 5.22 -13.50
N TYR A 124 1.33 6.00 -13.44
CA TYR A 124 2.58 5.74 -14.17
C TYR A 124 3.73 5.70 -13.16
N VAL A 125 4.47 4.60 -13.16
CA VAL A 125 5.71 4.51 -12.39
C VAL A 125 6.82 5.11 -13.24
N ALA A 126 7.47 6.13 -12.71
CA ALA A 126 8.61 6.78 -13.34
C ALA A 126 9.89 6.53 -12.53
N ASN A 127 11.05 6.61 -13.19
CA ASN A 127 12.35 6.48 -12.55
C ASN A 127 13.30 7.54 -13.08
N CYS A 128 14.11 8.12 -12.17
CA CYS A 128 15.27 8.93 -12.52
C CYS A 128 16.54 8.23 -12.05
N PRO A 129 17.46 7.84 -12.95
CA PRO A 129 18.68 7.11 -12.60
C PRO A 129 19.70 7.98 -11.84
N MET A 130 19.51 9.30 -11.83
CA MET A 130 20.40 10.26 -11.13
C MET A 130 20.14 10.32 -9.62
N VAL A 131 19.08 9.67 -9.11
CA VAL A 131 18.80 9.62 -7.68
C VAL A 131 19.75 8.63 -7.01
N GLU A 132 20.52 9.14 -6.04
CA GLU A 132 21.49 8.30 -5.31
C GLU A 132 20.83 7.10 -4.63
N GLY A 133 21.55 5.98 -4.63
CA GLY A 133 21.09 4.72 -4.02
C GLY A 133 20.12 3.92 -4.89
N GLY A 134 19.84 4.34 -6.14
CA GLY A 134 18.95 3.61 -7.06
C GLY A 134 17.47 3.67 -6.69
N GLU A 135 17.08 4.47 -5.69
CA GLU A 135 15.70 4.59 -5.19
C GLU A 135 14.97 5.78 -5.84
N GLY A 136 15.15 5.96 -7.14
CA GLY A 136 14.61 7.08 -7.92
C GLY A 136 13.21 6.83 -8.49
N ASP A 137 12.48 5.82 -8.03
CA ASP A 137 11.13 5.51 -8.48
C ASP A 137 10.10 6.43 -7.83
N TRP A 138 9.11 6.87 -8.62
CA TRP A 138 7.92 7.56 -8.12
C TRP A 138 6.70 7.23 -8.96
N VAL A 139 5.53 7.56 -8.45
CA VAL A 139 4.24 7.45 -9.15
C VAL A 139 3.76 8.83 -9.55
N GLN A 140 3.17 8.94 -10.73
CA GLN A 140 2.47 10.14 -11.21
C GLN A 140 1.26 9.77 -12.04
N THR A 141 0.33 10.71 -12.23
CA THR A 141 -0.92 10.50 -12.96
C THR A 141 -0.86 10.96 -14.43
N SER A 142 0.29 11.45 -14.87
CA SER A 142 0.56 11.94 -16.22
C SER A 142 1.76 11.20 -16.83
N THR A 143 1.77 11.08 -18.15
CA THR A 143 2.96 10.56 -18.87
C THR A 143 4.07 11.61 -19.01
N LYS A 144 3.75 12.91 -18.82
CA LYS A 144 4.77 13.98 -18.81
C LYS A 144 5.54 13.93 -17.51
N ILE A 145 6.84 13.63 -17.58
CA ILE A 145 7.73 13.56 -16.41
C ILE A 145 7.72 14.86 -15.63
N SER A 146 7.56 14.71 -14.30
CA SER A 146 7.66 15.80 -13.33
C SER A 146 8.33 15.27 -12.06
N ASN A 147 9.67 15.42 -12.03
CA ASN A 147 10.56 14.77 -11.07
C ASN A 147 10.51 15.42 -9.68
N PRO A 148 10.05 14.70 -8.63
CA PRO A 148 9.99 15.23 -7.27
C PRO A 148 11.35 15.31 -6.58
N TYR A 149 12.34 14.51 -7.02
CA TYR A 149 13.63 14.40 -6.37
C TYR A 149 14.58 15.55 -6.69
N PHE A 150 14.43 16.15 -7.87
CA PHE A 150 15.26 17.26 -8.30
C PHE A 150 14.49 18.57 -8.49
N GLY A 151 13.15 18.50 -8.58
CA GLY A 151 12.32 19.68 -8.76
C GLY A 151 12.71 20.46 -10.01
N LYS A 152 12.70 21.78 -9.94
CA LYS A 152 12.96 22.67 -11.08
C LYS A 152 14.35 22.51 -11.69
N SER A 153 15.34 22.02 -10.94
CA SER A 153 16.70 21.84 -11.45
C SER A 153 16.81 20.76 -12.52
N MET A 154 16.02 19.69 -12.41
CA MET A 154 15.95 18.59 -13.39
C MET A 154 14.52 18.02 -13.49
N LEU A 155 13.54 18.89 -13.69
CA LEU A 155 12.11 18.56 -13.62
C LEU A 155 11.70 17.43 -14.57
N THR A 156 12.32 17.34 -15.73
CA THR A 156 12.01 16.35 -16.77
C THR A 156 12.98 15.15 -16.78
N CYS A 157 13.89 15.06 -15.80
CA CYS A 157 14.80 13.91 -15.70
C CYS A 157 14.02 12.67 -15.28
N GLY A 158 14.14 11.62 -16.08
CA GLY A 158 13.52 10.31 -15.84
C GLY A 158 12.69 9.81 -17.03
N SER A 159 12.18 8.61 -16.87
CA SER A 159 11.31 7.95 -17.85
C SER A 159 10.24 7.14 -17.15
N ILE A 160 9.12 6.89 -17.83
CA ILE A 160 8.11 5.93 -17.39
C ILE A 160 8.69 4.52 -17.54
N LYS A 161 8.51 3.69 -16.53
CA LYS A 161 8.86 2.27 -16.54
C LYS A 161 7.74 1.50 -17.25
N GLU A 162 8.10 0.58 -18.13
CA GLU A 162 7.20 -0.37 -18.78
C GLU A 162 6.78 -1.51 -17.85
#